data_f1f78aeb51be14f2d7c7cf164c60524d
#
_entry.id   f1f78aeb51be14f2d7c7cf164c60524d
#
_cell.length_a   1.000
_cell.length_b   1.000
_cell.length_c   1.000
_cell.angle_alpha   90.00
_cell.angle_beta   90.00
_cell.angle_gamma   90.00
#
_symmetry.space_group_name_H-M   'P 1'
#
loop_
_entity.id
_entity.type
_entity.pdbx_description
1 polymer ?
#
loop_
_entity_poly.entity_id
_entity_poly.type
_entity_poly.pdbx_seq_one_letter_code
_entity_poly.pdbx_strand_id
1 'polypeptide(L)'
;MTQFKPIKTSRVSEDVLLQLKEAILVGAYKSGDKLPSERELTMQFQVSRGVVREAVRVLELSGFVVMRQGPAGGAFVTDLSFNQVGNAYLDLFLANKVSMAEVAQVRSHVEPKVAQLASIQMTPKYQKLLEDAQEQEFVTPKSHAERIVRLTEVHHVLAQICGNHFLEATVRSILKLAAEVILAVEPDHEALHNPGEHGAIIDAVIKGDPERASREMEQHLKRFSNSLIEMEKIYREKFILDKTP
;
A
#
# COMPACT_ATOMS: atom_id res chain seq x y z
N MET A 1 -38.19 -17.84 7.68
CA MET A 1 -36.86 -18.31 8.16
C MET A 1 -36.19 -19.05 7.02
N THR A 2 -35.11 -18.52 6.50
CA THR A 2 -34.34 -19.16 5.42
C THR A 2 -33.46 -20.25 6.03
N GLN A 3 -33.73 -21.53 5.73
CA GLN A 3 -32.89 -22.65 6.16
C GLN A 3 -31.75 -22.84 5.13
N PHE A 4 -30.51 -22.62 5.54
CA PHE A 4 -29.34 -22.99 4.72
C PHE A 4 -28.94 -24.42 5.00
N LYS A 5 -28.62 -25.18 3.92
CA LYS A 5 -28.09 -26.53 4.03
C LYS A 5 -26.58 -26.54 4.06
N PRO A 6 -25.92 -27.44 4.81
CA PRO A 6 -24.46 -27.49 4.87
C PRO A 6 -23.86 -27.86 3.51
N ILE A 7 -22.82 -27.10 3.09
CA ILE A 7 -22.07 -27.30 1.85
C ILE A 7 -20.76 -28.02 2.23
N LYS A 8 -20.50 -29.20 1.64
CA LYS A 8 -19.34 -30.06 1.95
C LYS A 8 -18.11 -29.84 1.05
N THR A 9 -18.13 -28.91 0.09
CA THR A 9 -17.11 -28.81 -0.97
C THR A 9 -16.03 -27.76 -0.74
N SER A 10 -16.01 -26.99 0.37
CA SER A 10 -15.06 -25.90 0.58
C SER A 10 -13.62 -26.37 0.88
N ARG A 11 -13.43 -27.53 1.52
CA ARG A 11 -12.10 -28.00 1.95
C ARG A 11 -11.13 -28.29 0.80
N VAL A 12 -11.59 -28.86 -0.31
CA VAL A 12 -10.69 -29.27 -1.40
C VAL A 12 -10.10 -28.05 -2.14
N SER A 13 -10.87 -27.00 -2.34
CA SER A 13 -10.35 -25.76 -2.94
C SER A 13 -9.41 -25.01 -1.99
N GLU A 14 -9.68 -25.05 -0.69
CA GLU A 14 -8.78 -24.49 0.33
C GLU A 14 -7.45 -25.25 0.38
N ASP A 15 -7.46 -26.57 0.30
CA ASP A 15 -6.23 -27.40 0.28
C ASP A 15 -5.38 -27.11 -0.96
N VAL A 16 -6.00 -26.94 -2.13
CA VAL A 16 -5.31 -26.53 -3.37
C VAL A 16 -4.75 -25.11 -3.22
N LEU A 17 -5.53 -24.17 -2.68
CA LEU A 17 -5.10 -22.81 -2.41
C LEU A 17 -3.88 -22.77 -1.49
N LEU A 18 -3.93 -23.51 -0.38
CA LEU A 18 -2.84 -23.52 0.60
C LEU A 18 -1.56 -24.07 -0.01
N GLN A 19 -1.60 -25.14 -0.79
CA GLN A 19 -0.43 -25.71 -1.45
C GLN A 19 0.16 -24.76 -2.50
N LEU A 20 -0.68 -24.10 -3.31
CA LEU A 20 -0.21 -23.10 -4.28
C LEU A 20 0.40 -21.87 -3.57
N LYS A 21 -0.24 -21.41 -2.50
CA LYS A 21 0.26 -20.30 -1.69
C LYS A 21 1.61 -20.64 -1.03
N GLU A 22 1.73 -21.84 -0.47
CA GLU A 22 2.98 -22.32 0.11
C GLU A 22 4.09 -22.40 -0.95
N ALA A 23 3.81 -22.93 -2.13
CA ALA A 23 4.79 -23.01 -3.22
C ALA A 23 5.32 -21.63 -3.65
N ILE A 24 4.47 -20.60 -3.62
CA ILE A 24 4.88 -19.21 -3.86
C ILE A 24 5.72 -18.68 -2.68
N LEU A 25 5.27 -18.89 -1.46
CA LEU A 25 5.94 -18.34 -0.26
C LEU A 25 7.33 -18.96 -0.02
N VAL A 26 7.51 -20.25 -0.33
CA VAL A 26 8.83 -20.89 -0.24
C VAL A 26 9.72 -20.62 -1.46
N GLY A 27 9.23 -19.85 -2.44
CA GLY A 27 10.00 -19.45 -3.62
C GLY A 27 10.12 -20.50 -4.72
N ALA A 28 9.32 -21.57 -4.69
CA ALA A 28 9.21 -22.52 -5.80
C ALA A 28 8.69 -21.85 -7.07
N TYR A 29 7.84 -20.84 -6.92
CA TYR A 29 7.47 -19.87 -7.96
C TYR A 29 7.79 -18.47 -7.49
N LYS A 30 8.62 -17.75 -8.26
CA LYS A 30 9.06 -16.39 -7.97
C LYS A 30 8.16 -15.36 -8.63
N SER A 31 8.24 -14.11 -8.18
CA SER A 31 7.58 -12.99 -8.86
C SER A 31 7.91 -12.97 -10.35
N GLY A 32 6.87 -12.85 -11.18
CA GLY A 32 6.95 -12.92 -12.64
C GLY A 32 6.80 -14.33 -13.22
N ASP A 33 6.95 -15.38 -12.44
CA ASP A 33 6.78 -16.76 -12.92
C ASP A 33 5.30 -17.04 -13.22
N LYS A 34 5.08 -17.84 -14.25
CA LYS A 34 3.77 -18.34 -14.60
C LYS A 34 3.48 -19.62 -13.83
N LEU A 35 2.35 -19.67 -13.12
CA LEU A 35 1.86 -20.94 -12.55
C LEU A 35 1.48 -21.94 -13.65
N PRO A 36 1.49 -23.24 -13.37
CA PRO A 36 0.94 -24.22 -14.27
C PRO A 36 -0.50 -23.88 -14.68
N SER A 37 -0.89 -24.23 -15.90
CA SER A 37 -2.25 -23.98 -16.39
C SER A 37 -3.31 -24.67 -15.52
N GLU A 38 -4.55 -24.17 -15.53
CA GLU A 38 -5.67 -24.82 -14.82
C GLU A 38 -5.79 -26.30 -15.18
N ARG A 39 -5.49 -26.67 -16.45
CA ARG A 39 -5.50 -28.05 -16.90
C ARG A 39 -4.42 -28.88 -16.23
N GLU A 40 -3.20 -28.38 -16.18
CA GLU A 40 -2.06 -29.05 -15.51
C GLU A 40 -2.28 -29.19 -14.01
N LEU A 41 -2.77 -28.12 -13.35
CA LEU A 41 -3.12 -28.17 -11.93
C LEU A 41 -4.25 -29.17 -11.63
N THR A 42 -5.25 -29.27 -12.51
CA THR A 42 -6.33 -30.28 -12.42
C THR A 42 -5.77 -31.70 -12.43
N MET A 43 -4.77 -31.96 -13.28
CA MET A 43 -4.12 -33.26 -13.35
C MET A 43 -3.21 -33.52 -12.13
N GLN A 44 -2.44 -32.52 -11.70
CA GLN A 44 -1.52 -32.69 -10.57
C GLN A 44 -2.25 -32.89 -9.25
N PHE A 45 -3.30 -32.09 -9.00
CA PHE A 45 -4.11 -32.19 -7.78
C PHE A 45 -5.18 -33.27 -7.82
N GLN A 46 -5.46 -33.86 -8.99
CA GLN A 46 -6.55 -34.84 -9.20
C GLN A 46 -7.92 -34.33 -8.74
N VAL A 47 -8.20 -33.04 -9.02
CA VAL A 47 -9.46 -32.36 -8.67
C VAL A 47 -10.15 -31.81 -9.91
N SER A 48 -11.40 -31.34 -9.77
CA SER A 48 -12.14 -30.73 -10.87
C SER A 48 -11.57 -29.35 -11.25
N ARG A 49 -11.80 -28.94 -12.50
CA ARG A 49 -11.41 -27.59 -12.99
C ARG A 49 -12.04 -26.46 -12.16
N GLY A 50 -13.28 -26.66 -11.67
CA GLY A 50 -13.96 -25.69 -10.83
C GLY A 50 -13.22 -25.43 -9.51
N VAL A 51 -12.68 -26.49 -8.90
CA VAL A 51 -11.87 -26.40 -7.66
C VAL A 51 -10.58 -25.61 -7.90
N VAL A 52 -9.84 -25.93 -8.98
CA VAL A 52 -8.61 -25.20 -9.33
C VAL A 52 -8.89 -23.73 -9.63
N ARG A 53 -9.95 -23.46 -10.42
CA ARG A 53 -10.32 -22.09 -10.77
C ARG A 53 -10.66 -21.25 -9.54
N GLU A 54 -11.40 -21.82 -8.58
CA GLU A 54 -11.73 -21.14 -7.34
C GLU A 54 -10.47 -20.86 -6.50
N ALA A 55 -9.55 -21.82 -6.38
CA ALA A 55 -8.29 -21.62 -5.68
C ALA A 55 -7.43 -20.50 -6.31
N VAL A 56 -7.29 -20.51 -7.65
CA VAL A 56 -6.54 -19.48 -8.38
C VAL A 56 -7.20 -18.11 -8.26
N ARG A 57 -8.54 -18.05 -8.29
CA ARG A 57 -9.29 -16.81 -8.06
C ARG A 57 -9.02 -16.22 -6.67
N VAL A 58 -8.99 -17.06 -5.63
CA VAL A 58 -8.67 -16.60 -4.28
C VAL A 58 -7.22 -16.13 -4.18
N LEU A 59 -6.26 -16.79 -4.87
CA LEU A 59 -4.88 -16.31 -4.98
C LEU A 59 -4.82 -14.94 -5.65
N GLU A 60 -5.59 -14.71 -6.71
CA GLU A 60 -5.67 -13.41 -7.39
C GLU A 60 -6.26 -12.33 -6.48
N LEU A 61 -7.38 -12.59 -5.82
CA LEU A 61 -8.01 -11.67 -4.87
C LEU A 61 -7.08 -11.34 -3.69
N SER A 62 -6.26 -12.31 -3.28
CA SER A 62 -5.26 -12.13 -2.20
C SER A 62 -3.94 -11.52 -2.70
N GLY A 63 -3.84 -11.19 -4.00
CA GLY A 63 -2.69 -10.51 -4.59
C GLY A 63 -1.44 -11.39 -4.75
N PHE A 64 -1.56 -12.71 -4.69
CA PHE A 64 -0.44 -13.63 -4.93
C PHE A 64 -0.17 -13.83 -6.42
N VAL A 65 -1.19 -13.67 -7.25
CA VAL A 65 -1.09 -13.80 -8.71
C VAL A 65 -1.89 -12.71 -9.40
N VAL A 66 -1.58 -12.47 -10.67
CA VAL A 66 -2.37 -11.65 -11.60
C VAL A 66 -2.72 -12.50 -12.82
N MET A 67 -3.98 -12.42 -13.27
CA MET A 67 -4.41 -13.09 -14.49
C MET A 67 -4.05 -12.25 -15.72
N ARG A 68 -3.30 -12.84 -16.65
CA ARG A 68 -3.01 -12.23 -17.97
C ARG A 68 -3.82 -12.95 -19.04
N GLN A 69 -4.38 -12.17 -19.96
CA GLN A 69 -5.18 -12.70 -21.07
C GLN A 69 -4.31 -13.01 -22.32
N GLY A 70 -4.88 -13.80 -23.25
CA GLY A 70 -4.25 -14.11 -24.53
C GLY A 70 -3.58 -15.49 -24.58
N PRO A 71 -2.98 -15.87 -25.74
CA PRO A 71 -2.40 -17.20 -25.96
C PRO A 71 -1.28 -17.57 -24.97
N ALA A 72 -0.50 -16.59 -24.53
CA ALA A 72 0.52 -16.75 -23.50
C ALA A 72 -0.01 -16.43 -22.08
N GLY A 73 -1.31 -16.19 -21.92
CA GLY A 73 -1.96 -15.83 -20.68
C GLY A 73 -1.92 -16.92 -19.61
N GLY A 74 -2.48 -16.59 -18.45
CA GLY A 74 -2.54 -17.47 -17.27
C GLY A 74 -2.30 -16.71 -15.99
N ALA A 75 -2.14 -17.43 -14.89
CA ALA A 75 -1.82 -16.86 -13.57
C ALA A 75 -0.31 -16.64 -13.45
N PHE A 76 0.11 -15.39 -13.21
CA PHE A 76 1.50 -15.01 -12.99
C PHE A 76 1.67 -14.56 -11.55
N VAL A 77 2.70 -15.06 -10.89
CA VAL A 77 3.05 -14.68 -9.51
C VAL A 77 3.40 -13.21 -9.46
N THR A 78 2.80 -12.51 -8.53
CA THR A 78 3.09 -11.09 -8.27
C THR A 78 4.19 -10.94 -7.23
N ASP A 79 4.80 -9.78 -7.19
CA ASP A 79 5.55 -9.38 -6.01
C ASP A 79 4.56 -9.06 -4.89
N LEU A 80 4.71 -9.73 -3.73
CA LEU A 80 3.85 -9.48 -2.59
C LEU A 80 4.06 -8.05 -2.11
N SER A 81 3.01 -7.25 -2.21
CA SER A 81 3.05 -5.85 -1.86
C SER A 81 2.16 -5.55 -0.65
N PHE A 82 2.39 -4.39 -0.05
CA PHE A 82 1.58 -3.91 1.06
C PHE A 82 0.20 -3.38 0.64
N ASN A 83 -0.15 -3.51 -0.64
CA ASN A 83 -1.41 -2.98 -1.21
C ASN A 83 -2.65 -3.61 -0.57
N GLN A 84 -2.60 -4.91 -0.21
CA GLN A 84 -3.72 -5.59 0.44
C GLN A 84 -4.01 -5.02 1.83
N VAL A 85 -2.95 -4.67 2.59
CA VAL A 85 -3.09 -4.03 3.90
C VAL A 85 -3.70 -2.64 3.74
N GLY A 86 -3.23 -1.86 2.77
CA GLY A 86 -3.79 -0.55 2.45
C GLY A 86 -5.26 -0.61 2.00
N ASN A 87 -5.65 -1.62 1.22
CA ASN A 87 -7.05 -1.85 0.84
C ASN A 87 -7.92 -2.17 2.06
N ALA A 88 -7.43 -3.02 2.98
CA ALA A 88 -8.15 -3.34 4.21
C ALA A 88 -8.34 -2.09 5.10
N TYR A 89 -7.36 -1.18 5.16
CA TYR A 89 -7.52 0.10 5.86
C TYR A 89 -8.55 1.00 5.18
N LEU A 90 -8.58 1.02 3.85
CA LEU A 90 -9.60 1.76 3.11
C LEU A 90 -11.01 1.23 3.40
N ASP A 91 -11.19 -0.10 3.41
CA ASP A 91 -12.47 -0.72 3.76
C ASP A 91 -12.92 -0.35 5.18
N LEU A 92 -12.00 -0.35 6.15
CA LEU A 92 -12.27 0.09 7.53
C LEU A 92 -12.64 1.58 7.59
N PHE A 93 -11.99 2.43 6.80
CA PHE A 93 -12.31 3.84 6.70
C PHE A 93 -13.71 4.06 6.08
N LEU A 94 -14.02 3.37 5.00
CA LEU A 94 -15.34 3.42 4.36
C LEU A 94 -16.46 2.91 5.28
N ALA A 95 -16.17 1.90 6.09
CA ALA A 95 -17.07 1.37 7.13
C ALA A 95 -17.16 2.25 8.39
N ASN A 96 -16.53 3.42 8.40
CA ASN A 96 -16.48 4.34 9.55
C ASN A 96 -15.88 3.71 10.82
N LYS A 97 -14.90 2.82 10.66
CA LYS A 97 -14.19 2.15 11.77
C LYS A 97 -12.83 2.81 12.05
N VAL A 98 -12.32 3.60 11.11
CA VAL A 98 -11.07 4.34 11.19
C VAL A 98 -11.30 5.74 10.64
N SER A 99 -10.68 6.74 11.24
CA SER A 99 -10.72 8.15 10.86
C SER A 99 -9.37 8.67 10.38
N MET A 100 -9.34 9.77 9.63
CA MET A 100 -8.09 10.44 9.26
C MET A 100 -7.39 11.06 10.47
N ALA A 101 -8.10 11.39 11.53
CA ALA A 101 -7.50 11.82 12.79
C ALA A 101 -6.65 10.71 13.42
N GLU A 102 -7.15 9.47 13.45
CA GLU A 102 -6.39 8.31 13.94
C GLU A 102 -5.23 7.98 13.01
N VAL A 103 -5.41 8.09 11.69
CA VAL A 103 -4.33 7.95 10.71
C VAL A 103 -3.22 8.99 10.96
N ALA A 104 -3.56 10.27 11.14
CA ALA A 104 -2.59 11.32 11.45
C ALA A 104 -1.86 11.05 12.78
N GLN A 105 -2.55 10.54 13.79
CA GLN A 105 -1.95 10.15 15.06
C GLN A 105 -0.94 9.02 14.89
N VAL A 106 -1.28 7.95 14.14
CA VAL A 106 -0.33 6.85 13.89
C VAL A 106 0.87 7.34 13.09
N ARG A 107 0.66 8.17 12.05
CA ARG A 107 1.75 8.80 11.28
C ARG A 107 2.72 9.56 12.19
N SER A 108 2.20 10.36 13.11
CA SER A 108 3.02 11.16 14.04
C SER A 108 3.90 10.34 15.00
N HIS A 109 3.57 9.07 15.22
CA HIS A 109 4.37 8.15 16.05
C HIS A 109 5.33 7.29 15.22
N VAL A 110 4.94 6.92 14.01
CA VAL A 110 5.69 5.95 13.19
C VAL A 110 6.70 6.65 12.29
N GLU A 111 6.30 7.68 11.56
CA GLU A 111 7.17 8.29 10.54
C GLU A 111 8.39 9.04 11.11
N PRO A 112 8.34 9.72 12.29
CA PRO A 112 9.54 10.26 12.92
C PRO A 112 10.55 9.17 13.26
N LYS A 113 10.09 8.01 13.71
CA LYS A 113 10.95 6.85 13.98
C LYS A 113 11.55 6.28 12.69
N VAL A 114 10.77 6.26 11.62
CA VAL A 114 11.25 5.86 10.28
C VAL A 114 12.35 6.80 9.79
N ALA A 115 12.15 8.12 9.87
CA ALA A 115 13.16 9.09 9.48
C ALA A 115 14.45 8.96 10.33
N GLN A 116 14.30 8.74 11.64
CA GLN A 116 15.41 8.45 12.55
C GLN A 116 16.21 7.23 12.10
N LEU A 117 15.55 6.12 11.82
CA LEU A 117 16.20 4.88 11.39
C LEU A 117 16.82 5.02 10.00
N ALA A 118 16.17 5.71 9.08
CA ALA A 118 16.69 5.97 7.74
C ALA A 118 18.04 6.72 7.79
N SER A 119 18.20 7.70 8.69
CA SER A 119 19.45 8.45 8.85
C SER A 119 20.63 7.58 9.30
N ILE A 120 20.36 6.51 10.05
CA ILE A 120 21.38 5.55 10.51
C ILE A 120 21.79 4.58 9.40
N GLN A 121 20.88 4.29 8.46
CA GLN A 121 21.08 3.33 7.37
C GLN A 121 21.59 3.99 6.07
N MET A 122 21.96 5.27 6.12
CA MET A 122 22.32 6.05 4.94
C MET A 122 23.53 5.48 4.18
N THR A 123 23.39 5.39 2.87
CA THR A 123 24.43 5.00 1.92
C THR A 123 24.38 5.94 0.71
N PRO A 124 25.45 6.03 -0.12
CA PRO A 124 25.41 6.84 -1.35
C PRO A 124 24.26 6.48 -2.29
N LYS A 125 23.87 5.21 -2.35
CA LYS A 125 22.71 4.74 -3.14
C LYS A 125 21.41 5.33 -2.59
N TYR A 126 21.22 5.30 -1.28
CA TYR A 126 20.03 5.80 -0.61
C TYR A 126 19.94 7.33 -0.64
N GLN A 127 21.10 8.00 -0.51
CA GLN A 127 21.18 9.45 -0.69
C GLN A 127 20.65 9.85 -2.06
N LYS A 128 21.13 9.19 -3.14
CA LYS A 128 20.62 9.47 -4.48
C LYS A 128 19.11 9.25 -4.62
N LEU A 129 18.55 8.21 -4.03
CA LEU A 129 17.10 7.97 -4.06
C LEU A 129 16.32 9.12 -3.39
N LEU A 130 16.81 9.65 -2.27
CA LEU A 130 16.17 10.79 -1.60
C LEU A 130 16.29 12.08 -2.39
N GLU A 131 17.46 12.34 -2.98
CA GLU A 131 17.70 13.50 -3.85
C GLU A 131 16.80 13.43 -5.09
N ASP A 132 16.71 12.27 -5.74
CA ASP A 132 15.83 12.03 -6.91
C ASP A 132 14.34 12.24 -6.52
N ALA A 133 13.91 11.76 -5.34
CA ALA A 133 12.55 11.97 -4.84
C ALA A 133 12.26 13.46 -4.58
N GLN A 134 13.22 14.18 -3.99
CA GLN A 134 13.11 15.62 -3.75
C GLN A 134 13.03 16.40 -5.06
N GLU A 135 13.87 16.09 -6.06
CA GLU A 135 13.82 16.74 -7.37
C GLU A 135 12.47 16.56 -8.05
N GLN A 136 11.83 15.39 -7.89
CA GLN A 136 10.51 15.12 -8.46
C GLN A 136 9.40 16.00 -7.86
N GLU A 137 9.54 16.53 -6.65
CA GLU A 137 8.57 17.45 -6.07
C GLU A 137 8.45 18.75 -6.88
N PHE A 138 9.55 19.21 -7.50
CA PHE A 138 9.60 20.45 -8.29
C PHE A 138 9.19 20.27 -9.74
N VAL A 139 9.00 19.05 -10.21
CA VAL A 139 8.53 18.80 -11.58
C VAL A 139 7.02 19.00 -11.63
N THR A 140 6.54 19.79 -12.58
CA THR A 140 5.10 20.04 -12.78
C THR A 140 4.35 18.72 -13.03
N PRO A 141 3.39 18.34 -12.17
CA PRO A 141 2.64 17.11 -12.35
C PRO A 141 1.63 17.24 -13.49
N LYS A 142 1.40 16.16 -14.23
CA LYS A 142 0.42 16.10 -15.34
C LYS A 142 -1.01 15.86 -14.86
N SER A 143 -1.18 15.41 -13.61
CA SER A 143 -2.46 15.10 -12.99
C SER A 143 -2.38 15.25 -11.48
N HIS A 144 -3.56 15.33 -10.83
CA HIS A 144 -3.66 15.35 -9.38
C HIS A 144 -3.08 14.05 -8.77
N ALA A 145 -3.34 12.90 -9.37
CA ALA A 145 -2.77 11.62 -8.95
C ALA A 145 -1.24 11.62 -9.00
N GLU A 146 -0.64 12.13 -10.07
CA GLU A 146 0.82 12.23 -10.18
C GLU A 146 1.41 13.17 -9.11
N ARG A 147 0.70 14.25 -8.78
CA ARG A 147 1.11 15.16 -7.69
C ARG A 147 1.18 14.43 -6.37
N ILE A 148 0.15 13.66 -6.00
CA ILE A 148 0.11 12.92 -4.74
C ILE A 148 1.25 11.91 -4.67
N VAL A 149 1.49 11.16 -5.76
CA VAL A 149 2.61 10.21 -5.85
C VAL A 149 3.94 10.91 -5.55
N ARG A 150 4.20 12.06 -6.16
CA ARG A 150 5.45 12.80 -5.94
C ARG A 150 5.59 13.32 -4.51
N LEU A 151 4.52 13.87 -3.94
CA LEU A 151 4.53 14.39 -2.57
C LEU A 151 4.65 13.30 -1.50
N THR A 152 4.29 12.06 -1.81
CA THR A 152 4.42 10.93 -0.88
C THR A 152 5.70 10.12 -1.09
N GLU A 153 6.44 10.34 -2.20
CA GLU A 153 7.61 9.53 -2.55
C GLU A 153 8.73 9.62 -1.52
N VAL A 154 8.99 10.80 -0.95
CA VAL A 154 9.99 10.97 0.12
C VAL A 154 9.67 10.07 1.31
N HIS A 155 8.42 10.01 1.75
CA HIS A 155 7.99 9.12 2.83
C HIS A 155 8.18 7.64 2.48
N HIS A 156 7.89 7.25 1.22
CA HIS A 156 8.11 5.89 0.75
C HIS A 156 9.60 5.51 0.72
N VAL A 157 10.45 6.42 0.26
CA VAL A 157 11.91 6.21 0.23
C VAL A 157 12.46 6.11 1.66
N LEU A 158 12.05 6.99 2.57
CA LEU A 158 12.46 6.90 3.98
C LEU A 158 12.03 5.57 4.62
N ALA A 159 10.80 5.12 4.35
CA ALA A 159 10.30 3.85 4.85
C ALA A 159 11.10 2.66 4.28
N GLN A 160 11.50 2.70 3.01
CA GLN A 160 12.35 1.69 2.38
C GLN A 160 13.74 1.65 3.01
N ILE A 161 14.32 2.82 3.34
CA ILE A 161 15.68 2.93 3.89
C ILE A 161 15.72 2.51 5.36
N CYS A 162 14.64 2.65 6.12
CA CYS A 162 14.65 2.50 7.58
C CYS A 162 15.11 1.12 8.10
N GLY A 163 15.25 0.11 7.21
CA GLY A 163 15.73 -1.23 7.53
C GLY A 163 14.73 -2.10 8.32
N ASN A 164 13.48 -1.65 8.44
CA ASN A 164 12.42 -2.40 9.12
C ASN A 164 11.22 -2.56 8.18
N HIS A 165 11.10 -3.75 7.58
CA HIS A 165 10.02 -4.05 6.62
C HIS A 165 8.62 -3.92 7.19
N PHE A 166 8.42 -4.09 8.51
CA PHE A 166 7.11 -3.91 9.13
C PHE A 166 6.74 -2.42 9.24
N LEU A 167 7.69 -1.55 9.57
CA LEU A 167 7.50 -0.10 9.53
C LEU A 167 7.26 0.38 8.09
N GLU A 168 8.03 -0.14 7.14
CA GLU A 168 7.82 0.14 5.70
C GLU A 168 6.40 -0.25 5.27
N ALA A 169 5.95 -1.47 5.61
CA ALA A 169 4.60 -1.94 5.33
C ALA A 169 3.54 -1.01 5.92
N THR A 170 3.74 -0.60 7.17
CA THR A 170 2.82 0.28 7.89
C THR A 170 2.72 1.64 7.21
N VAL A 171 3.85 2.30 6.95
CA VAL A 171 3.88 3.63 6.31
C VAL A 171 3.24 3.57 4.92
N ARG A 172 3.64 2.60 4.07
CA ARG A 172 3.07 2.44 2.72
C ARG A 172 1.56 2.24 2.74
N SER A 173 1.05 1.43 3.67
CA SER A 173 -0.38 1.14 3.78
C SER A 173 -1.18 2.35 4.26
N ILE A 174 -0.64 3.12 5.19
CA ILE A 174 -1.25 4.35 5.72
C ILE A 174 -1.24 5.45 4.64
N LEU A 175 -0.14 5.63 3.94
CA LEU A 175 -0.02 6.60 2.86
C LEU A 175 -0.97 6.27 1.70
N LYS A 176 -1.16 4.98 1.39
CA LYS A 176 -2.14 4.57 0.39
C LYS A 176 -3.56 4.99 0.78
N LEU A 177 -3.97 4.74 2.03
CA LEU A 177 -5.27 5.19 2.52
C LEU A 177 -5.42 6.71 2.42
N ALA A 178 -4.42 7.47 2.87
CA ALA A 178 -4.45 8.93 2.79
C ALA A 178 -4.54 9.40 1.33
N ALA A 179 -3.78 8.80 0.42
CA ALA A 179 -3.78 9.13 -1.00
C ALA A 179 -5.16 8.90 -1.64
N GLU A 180 -5.86 7.82 -1.32
CA GLU A 180 -7.21 7.55 -1.84
C GLU A 180 -8.22 8.61 -1.41
N VAL A 181 -8.16 9.07 -0.14
CA VAL A 181 -9.01 10.15 0.36
C VAL A 181 -8.68 11.48 -0.31
N ILE A 182 -7.40 11.82 -0.44
CA ILE A 182 -6.94 13.05 -1.10
C ILE A 182 -7.36 13.06 -2.57
N LEU A 183 -7.19 11.93 -3.27
CA LEU A 183 -7.59 11.79 -4.68
C LEU A 183 -9.08 12.02 -4.88
N ALA A 184 -9.92 11.47 -4.00
CA ALA A 184 -11.37 11.58 -4.11
C ALA A 184 -11.88 12.98 -3.80
N VAL A 185 -11.21 13.71 -2.90
CA VAL A 185 -11.59 15.08 -2.50
C VAL A 185 -11.10 16.11 -3.50
N GLU A 186 -9.95 15.86 -4.13
CA GLU A 186 -9.26 16.82 -5.04
C GLU A 186 -9.12 18.23 -4.41
N PRO A 187 -8.45 18.33 -3.26
CA PRO A 187 -8.32 19.59 -2.56
C PRO A 187 -7.48 20.60 -3.35
N ASP A 188 -7.66 21.88 -3.05
CA ASP A 188 -6.84 22.94 -3.62
C ASP A 188 -5.35 22.72 -3.34
N HIS A 189 -4.52 23.31 -4.19
CA HIS A 189 -3.07 23.16 -4.12
C HIS A 189 -2.46 23.54 -2.76
N GLU A 190 -3.03 24.55 -2.10
CA GLU A 190 -2.58 25.06 -0.81
C GLU A 190 -2.85 24.10 0.36
N ALA A 191 -3.83 23.19 0.21
CA ALA A 191 -4.17 22.19 1.22
C ALA A 191 -3.21 20.98 1.23
N LEU A 192 -2.35 20.86 0.21
CA LEU A 192 -1.31 19.83 0.09
C LEU A 192 0.06 20.41 0.42
N HIS A 193 1.05 19.52 0.60
CA HIS A 193 2.44 19.95 0.75
C HIS A 193 2.91 20.77 -0.46
N ASN A 194 3.71 21.82 -0.18
CA ASN A 194 4.41 22.52 -1.24
C ASN A 194 5.71 21.79 -1.60
N PRO A 195 6.18 21.90 -2.86
CA PRO A 195 7.49 21.38 -3.23
C PRO A 195 8.59 21.91 -2.31
N GLY A 196 9.46 21.02 -1.85
CA GLY A 196 10.60 21.36 -0.97
C GLY A 196 10.30 21.32 0.53
N GLU A 197 9.08 21.08 0.97
CA GLU A 197 8.76 20.96 2.41
C GLU A 197 9.46 19.78 3.10
N HIS A 198 9.93 18.79 2.36
CA HIS A 198 10.73 17.68 2.88
C HIS A 198 12.23 17.99 2.98
N GLY A 199 12.70 19.14 2.49
CA GLY A 199 14.12 19.46 2.41
C GLY A 199 14.85 19.38 3.75
N ALA A 200 14.25 19.86 4.85
CA ALA A 200 14.86 19.79 6.18
C ALA A 200 15.00 18.36 6.70
N ILE A 201 14.01 17.49 6.39
CA ILE A 201 14.03 16.07 6.74
C ILE A 201 15.15 15.37 5.97
N ILE A 202 15.20 15.58 4.66
CA ILE A 202 16.19 14.96 3.75
C ILE A 202 17.61 15.38 4.17
N ASP A 203 17.84 16.67 4.43
CA ASP A 203 19.14 17.19 4.89
C ASP A 203 19.58 16.53 6.21
N ALA A 204 18.67 16.38 7.18
CA ALA A 204 18.97 15.72 8.44
C ALA A 204 19.29 14.23 8.26
N VAL A 205 18.54 13.54 7.40
CA VAL A 205 18.73 12.11 7.10
C VAL A 205 20.05 11.87 6.38
N ILE A 206 20.39 12.69 5.36
CA ILE A 206 21.65 12.57 4.61
C ILE A 206 22.87 12.87 5.51
N LYS A 207 22.74 13.82 6.44
CA LYS A 207 23.80 14.14 7.40
C LYS A 207 23.98 13.10 8.51
N GLY A 208 23.12 12.09 8.57
CA GLY A 208 23.17 11.08 9.61
C GLY A 208 22.86 11.65 10.99
N ASP A 209 21.89 12.60 11.10
CA ASP A 209 21.42 13.17 12.36
C ASP A 209 20.03 12.59 12.71
N PRO A 210 19.97 11.50 13.51
CA PRO A 210 18.74 10.80 13.79
C PRO A 210 17.72 11.63 14.58
N GLU A 211 18.19 12.44 15.52
CA GLU A 211 17.32 13.23 16.37
C GLU A 211 16.71 14.40 15.58
N ARG A 212 17.50 15.04 14.74
CA ARG A 212 17.01 16.09 13.86
C ARG A 212 16.04 15.53 12.83
N ALA A 213 16.35 14.40 12.21
CA ALA A 213 15.46 13.73 11.25
C ALA A 213 14.09 13.45 11.85
N SER A 214 14.05 12.92 13.08
CA SER A 214 12.80 12.70 13.83
C SER A 214 12.04 14.00 14.07
N ARG A 215 12.68 15.03 14.58
CA ARG A 215 12.05 16.33 14.89
C ARG A 215 11.49 17.03 13.64
N GLU A 216 12.24 17.04 12.55
CA GLU A 216 11.79 17.67 11.29
C GLU A 216 10.58 16.93 10.73
N MET A 217 10.56 15.59 10.80
CA MET A 217 9.40 14.79 10.38
C MET A 217 8.17 15.07 11.27
N GLU A 218 8.34 15.16 12.60
CA GLU A 218 7.24 15.52 13.50
C GLU A 218 6.64 16.90 13.17
N GLN A 219 7.46 17.88 12.89
CA GLN A 219 7.01 19.22 12.53
C GLN A 219 6.29 19.23 11.19
N HIS A 220 6.80 18.47 10.21
CA HIS A 220 6.18 18.31 8.91
C HIS A 220 4.79 17.70 9.03
N LEU A 221 4.65 16.60 9.76
CA LEU A 221 3.37 15.90 9.95
C LEU A 221 2.33 16.76 10.69
N LYS A 222 2.75 17.54 11.68
CA LYS A 222 1.85 18.46 12.41
C LYS A 222 1.20 19.49 11.49
N ARG A 223 1.95 20.01 10.50
CA ARG A 223 1.40 20.98 9.53
C ARG A 223 0.31 20.38 8.66
N PHE A 224 0.43 19.10 8.30
CA PHE A 224 -0.49 18.44 7.40
C PHE A 224 -1.68 17.73 8.10
N SER A 225 -1.60 17.47 9.41
CA SER A 225 -2.62 16.70 10.14
C SER A 225 -4.02 17.29 10.03
N ASN A 226 -4.16 18.61 10.18
CA ASN A 226 -5.44 19.28 10.10
C ASN A 226 -6.08 19.19 8.70
N SER A 227 -5.25 19.26 7.66
CA SER A 227 -5.72 19.13 6.28
C SER A 227 -6.31 17.75 6.02
N LEU A 228 -5.68 16.67 6.52
CA LEU A 228 -6.23 15.31 6.41
C LEU A 228 -7.59 15.16 7.10
N ILE A 229 -7.75 15.75 8.29
CA ILE A 229 -9.02 15.71 9.03
C ILE A 229 -10.12 16.46 8.27
N GLU A 230 -9.80 17.62 7.69
CA GLU A 230 -10.77 18.39 6.91
C GLU A 230 -11.15 17.67 5.61
N MET A 231 -10.19 17.03 4.94
CA MET A 231 -10.46 16.21 3.76
C MET A 231 -11.38 15.02 4.08
N GLU A 232 -11.28 14.41 5.27
CA GLU A 232 -12.23 13.38 5.70
C GLU A 232 -13.66 13.90 5.74
N LYS A 233 -13.90 15.08 6.29
CA LYS A 233 -15.26 15.66 6.36
C LYS A 233 -15.84 15.82 4.96
N ILE A 234 -15.07 16.44 4.05
CA ILE A 234 -15.49 16.64 2.66
C ILE A 234 -15.74 15.28 1.98
N TYR A 235 -14.86 14.28 2.22
CA TYR A 235 -15.04 12.94 1.67
C TYR A 235 -16.36 12.31 2.13
N ARG A 236 -16.63 12.34 3.45
CA ARG A 236 -17.82 11.73 4.01
C ARG A 236 -19.10 12.43 3.56
N GLU A 237 -19.11 13.74 3.47
CA GLU A 237 -20.23 14.50 2.94
C GLU A 237 -20.51 14.15 1.48
N LYS A 238 -19.47 14.15 0.63
CA LYS A 238 -19.59 13.92 -0.82
C LYS A 238 -19.91 12.48 -1.21
N PHE A 239 -19.37 11.48 -0.49
CA PHE A 239 -19.39 10.09 -0.95
C PHE A 239 -20.16 9.12 -0.04
N ILE A 240 -20.44 9.48 1.20
CA ILE A 240 -21.08 8.59 2.17
C ILE A 240 -22.47 9.07 2.54
N LEU A 241 -22.64 10.35 2.91
CA LEU A 241 -23.93 10.89 3.34
C LEU A 241 -24.92 11.07 2.19
N ASP A 242 -24.44 11.37 0.99
CA ASP A 242 -25.28 11.53 -0.21
C ASP A 242 -25.87 10.18 -0.74
N LYS A 243 -25.46 9.06 -0.16
CA LYS A 243 -25.93 7.70 -0.53
C LYS A 243 -26.88 7.08 0.50
N THR A 244 -27.26 7.82 1.53
CA THR A 244 -28.29 7.34 2.45
C THR A 244 -29.67 7.65 1.84
N PRO A 245 -30.50 6.62 1.50
CA PRO A 245 -31.81 6.79 0.88
C PRO A 245 -32.80 7.49 1.82
#